data_336aa2c8582463627e5eea039d79361f
#
_entry.id   336aa2c8582463627e5eea039d79361f
#
_cell.length_a   1.000
_cell.length_b   1.000
_cell.length_c   1.000
_cell.angle_alpha   90.00
_cell.angle_beta   90.00
_cell.angle_gamma   90.00
#
_symmetry.space_group_name_H-M   'P 1'
#
loop_
_entity.id
_entity.type
_entity.pdbx_description
1 polymer ?
#
loop_
_entity_poly.entity_id
_entity_poly.type
_entity_poly.pdbx_seq_one_letter_code
_entity_poly.pdbx_strand_id
1 'polypeptide(L)'
;MKKVQFIFGIHNHQPVGNFDHVFHDACDRSYLPFLQVLEKFPDISMAFHFSGSLIEWLEGNRPDVLGLFKKLVDRGNIEVLGGGFYEPILAMIPEADQVGQIKKMNDWALQRMDYEIKGNWLTERVWEPHLAQSLNKADIDYMVVDDYHFLTTGADPENLNGYYYTEQEGKVLSVFPISQKMRYAMPFEDPQVAIDILKSYATDDGDSLVVMADDGEKFGIWPGTWETVYGQKWLERFLTLVSENSDWLTTTTFKQYHSNHIPRDLVYIPTSSYFEMSQWTLPTDLGRRMDHFVHDLENQGRADESRPFIKGGMWRNFFTKYPESNWMQKRVQFLSLNLDQLESKGGVPADLRDDLYRAQCNCAYWHGVFGGLYLPHLRHAIYEHLLKAEEKFLAAGGKLPGLVDLDSDGVKEYRLRSDNI
;
A
#
# COMPACT_ATOMS: atom_id res chain seq x y z
N MET A 1 -10.10 -7.47 -34.07
CA MET A 1 -9.03 -8.12 -33.26
C MET A 1 -9.35 -7.81 -31.81
N LYS A 2 -9.35 -8.82 -30.94
CA LYS A 2 -9.58 -8.62 -29.49
C LYS A 2 -8.49 -7.78 -28.91
N LYS A 3 -8.84 -6.90 -27.97
CA LYS A 3 -7.91 -5.96 -27.31
C LYS A 3 -8.03 -6.04 -25.79
N VAL A 4 -6.97 -5.61 -25.10
CA VAL A 4 -6.94 -5.49 -23.64
C VAL A 4 -6.13 -4.26 -23.24
N GLN A 5 -6.53 -3.62 -22.15
CA GLN A 5 -5.78 -2.55 -21.51
C GLN A 5 -5.04 -3.10 -20.28
N PHE A 6 -3.86 -2.60 -20.04
CA PHE A 6 -3.00 -3.05 -18.96
C PHE A 6 -2.51 -1.87 -18.13
N ILE A 7 -2.71 -1.95 -16.82
CA ILE A 7 -2.10 -1.04 -15.86
C ILE A 7 -0.98 -1.77 -15.15
N PHE A 8 0.23 -1.21 -15.24
CA PHE A 8 1.38 -1.66 -14.47
C PHE A 8 1.68 -0.64 -13.37
N GLY A 9 1.41 -1.03 -12.12
CA GLY A 9 1.61 -0.21 -10.92
C GLY A 9 2.79 -0.70 -10.10
N ILE A 10 3.58 0.23 -9.56
CA ILE A 10 4.74 -0.06 -8.68
C ILE A 10 4.61 0.73 -7.39
N HIS A 11 4.72 0.04 -6.27
CA HIS A 11 4.77 0.60 -4.94
C HIS A 11 6.17 0.48 -4.36
N ASN A 12 6.80 1.61 -4.05
CA ASN A 12 8.14 1.67 -3.46
C ASN A 12 8.06 2.15 -2.01
N HIS A 13 8.61 1.36 -1.10
CA HIS A 13 8.52 1.66 0.32
C HIS A 13 9.79 1.29 1.08
N GLN A 14 10.20 2.18 1.99
CA GLN A 14 11.15 1.86 3.06
C GLN A 14 10.59 2.38 4.38
N PRO A 15 10.63 1.58 5.46
CA PRO A 15 10.01 1.94 6.72
C PRO A 15 10.75 3.05 7.46
N VAL A 16 10.00 3.79 8.27
CA VAL A 16 10.56 4.71 9.27
C VAL A 16 11.51 3.95 10.20
N GLY A 17 12.72 4.45 10.40
CA GLY A 17 13.74 3.85 11.27
C GLY A 17 14.57 2.74 10.62
N ASN A 18 14.44 2.50 9.32
CA ASN A 18 15.34 1.60 8.63
C ASN A 18 16.75 2.21 8.48
N PHE A 19 17.73 1.37 8.22
CA PHE A 19 19.13 1.79 8.10
C PHE A 19 19.45 2.41 6.74
N ASP A 20 20.26 3.45 6.69
CA ASP A 20 20.65 4.14 5.45
C ASP A 20 21.19 3.21 4.37
N HIS A 21 21.99 2.21 4.74
CA HIS A 21 22.53 1.27 3.75
C HIS A 21 21.45 0.43 3.07
N VAL A 22 20.30 0.17 3.72
CA VAL A 22 19.17 -0.54 3.11
C VAL A 22 18.46 0.35 2.09
N PHE A 23 18.29 1.64 2.38
CA PHE A 23 17.78 2.61 1.41
C PHE A 23 18.69 2.72 0.19
N HIS A 24 20.03 2.81 0.40
CA HIS A 24 21.00 2.84 -0.69
C HIS A 24 20.93 1.58 -1.56
N ASP A 25 20.93 0.39 -0.93
CA ASP A 25 20.83 -0.89 -1.66
C ASP A 25 19.53 -0.98 -2.47
N ALA A 26 18.39 -0.57 -1.89
CA ALA A 26 17.11 -0.54 -2.58
C ALA A 26 17.11 0.43 -3.77
N CYS A 27 17.69 1.62 -3.60
CA CYS A 27 17.86 2.58 -4.68
C CYS A 27 18.68 2.02 -5.84
N ASP A 28 19.85 1.45 -5.53
CA ASP A 28 20.83 1.04 -6.54
C ASP A 28 20.42 -0.26 -7.24
N ARG A 29 19.64 -1.12 -6.58
CA ARG A 29 19.24 -2.42 -7.12
C ARG A 29 17.82 -2.46 -7.66
N SER A 30 16.94 -1.55 -7.25
CA SER A 30 15.53 -1.57 -7.68
C SER A 30 15.09 -0.24 -8.26
N TYR A 31 14.98 0.81 -7.46
CA TYR A 31 14.26 2.01 -7.86
C TYR A 31 14.89 2.73 -9.05
N LEU A 32 16.18 3.03 -8.98
CA LEU A 32 16.88 3.72 -10.07
C LEU A 32 16.98 2.88 -11.34
N PRO A 33 17.41 1.59 -11.28
CA PRO A 33 17.47 0.76 -12.48
C PRO A 33 16.12 0.57 -13.15
N PHE A 34 15.02 0.47 -12.36
CA PHE A 34 13.67 0.36 -12.92
C PHE A 34 13.31 1.60 -13.74
N LEU A 35 13.50 2.79 -13.18
CA LEU A 35 13.22 4.07 -13.86
C LEU A 35 14.11 4.25 -15.10
N GLN A 36 15.39 3.84 -15.04
CA GLN A 36 16.31 3.88 -16.18
C GLN A 36 15.90 2.95 -17.31
N VAL A 37 15.36 1.77 -17.00
CA VAL A 37 14.80 0.88 -18.04
C VAL A 37 13.55 1.51 -18.64
N LEU A 38 12.61 1.99 -17.80
CA LEU A 38 11.38 2.64 -18.27
C LEU A 38 11.64 3.88 -19.12
N GLU A 39 12.71 4.62 -18.85
CA GLU A 39 13.09 5.79 -19.65
C GLU A 39 13.27 5.47 -21.15
N LYS A 40 13.67 4.24 -21.48
CA LYS A 40 13.85 3.76 -22.85
C LYS A 40 12.53 3.47 -23.57
N PHE A 41 11.41 3.40 -22.85
CA PHE A 41 10.09 3.05 -23.37
C PHE A 41 9.09 4.21 -23.18
N PRO A 42 9.19 5.28 -24.00
CA PRO A 42 8.40 6.49 -23.78
C PRO A 42 6.89 6.31 -23.99
N ASP A 43 6.47 5.28 -24.72
CA ASP A 43 5.06 5.02 -25.03
C ASP A 43 4.38 4.12 -23.97
N ILE A 44 5.11 3.58 -23.01
CA ILE A 44 4.58 2.75 -21.94
C ILE A 44 4.01 3.63 -20.83
N SER A 45 2.73 3.45 -20.53
CA SER A 45 2.06 4.09 -19.37
C SER A 45 2.20 3.20 -18.13
N MET A 46 2.47 3.83 -16.98
CA MET A 46 2.60 3.14 -15.69
C MET A 46 2.08 4.02 -14.54
N ALA A 47 1.88 3.40 -13.38
CA ALA A 47 1.57 4.09 -12.14
C ALA A 47 2.63 3.80 -11.07
N PHE A 48 2.99 4.82 -10.27
CA PHE A 48 3.98 4.69 -9.21
C PHE A 48 3.47 5.30 -7.90
N HIS A 49 3.74 4.59 -6.83
CA HIS A 49 3.66 5.11 -5.47
C HIS A 49 5.04 5.06 -4.81
N PHE A 50 5.40 6.12 -4.09
CA PHE A 50 6.56 6.17 -3.20
C PHE A 50 6.07 6.56 -1.81
N SER A 51 6.44 5.82 -0.76
CA SER A 51 6.09 6.21 0.60
C SER A 51 6.86 7.46 1.05
N GLY A 52 6.27 8.25 1.93
CA GLY A 52 6.85 9.50 2.40
C GLY A 52 8.19 9.34 3.12
N SER A 53 8.38 8.25 3.87
CA SER A 53 9.67 7.94 4.49
C SER A 53 10.78 7.74 3.44
N LEU A 54 10.46 7.05 2.34
CA LEU A 54 11.38 6.89 1.21
C LEU A 54 11.59 8.22 0.47
N ILE A 55 10.53 8.98 0.25
CA ILE A 55 10.59 10.31 -0.40
C ILE A 55 11.53 11.24 0.36
N GLU A 56 11.33 11.40 1.67
CA GLU A 56 12.17 12.27 2.51
C GLU A 56 13.65 11.85 2.45
N TRP A 57 13.91 10.54 2.47
CA TRP A 57 15.26 10.03 2.34
C TRP A 57 15.86 10.30 0.95
N LEU A 58 15.09 10.11 -0.12
CA LEU A 58 15.51 10.37 -1.50
C LEU A 58 15.80 11.87 -1.72
N GLU A 59 14.97 12.78 -1.18
CA GLU A 59 15.22 14.23 -1.28
C GLU A 59 16.57 14.62 -0.66
N GLY A 60 16.96 13.99 0.44
CA GLY A 60 18.22 14.27 1.12
C GLY A 60 19.46 13.58 0.54
N ASN A 61 19.29 12.36 0.02
CA ASN A 61 20.44 11.48 -0.30
C ASN A 61 20.53 11.11 -1.79
N ARG A 62 19.42 11.02 -2.50
CA ARG A 62 19.36 10.58 -3.91
C ARG A 62 18.37 11.43 -4.74
N PRO A 63 18.59 12.76 -4.79
CA PRO A 63 17.74 13.65 -5.60
C PRO A 63 17.77 13.31 -7.10
N ASP A 64 18.78 12.60 -7.58
CA ASP A 64 18.87 12.07 -8.93
C ASP A 64 17.71 11.10 -9.28
N VAL A 65 17.30 10.26 -8.34
CA VAL A 65 16.18 9.33 -8.51
C VAL A 65 14.86 10.08 -8.66
N LEU A 66 14.60 11.04 -7.76
CA LEU A 66 13.40 11.88 -7.85
C LEU A 66 13.40 12.78 -9.09
N GLY A 67 14.57 13.25 -9.51
CA GLY A 67 14.72 14.02 -10.74
C GLY A 67 14.38 13.20 -11.99
N LEU A 68 14.84 11.94 -12.05
CA LEU A 68 14.47 11.03 -13.13
C LEU A 68 12.97 10.68 -13.08
N PHE A 69 12.43 10.43 -11.89
CA PHE A 69 10.99 10.16 -11.72
C PHE A 69 10.16 11.36 -12.19
N LYS A 70 10.49 12.58 -11.77
CA LYS A 70 9.83 13.81 -12.24
C LYS A 70 9.86 13.94 -13.77
N LYS A 71 11.01 13.69 -14.38
CA LYS A 71 11.15 13.70 -15.84
C LYS A 71 10.20 12.68 -16.52
N LEU A 72 10.00 11.51 -15.91
CA LEU A 72 9.07 10.51 -16.43
C LEU A 72 7.61 10.96 -16.25
N VAL A 73 7.26 11.53 -15.10
CA VAL A 73 5.92 12.10 -14.85
C VAL A 73 5.60 13.22 -15.86
N ASP A 74 6.55 14.09 -16.17
CA ASP A 74 6.38 15.19 -17.12
C ASP A 74 6.12 14.74 -18.56
N ARG A 75 6.32 13.46 -18.89
CA ARG A 75 5.91 12.88 -20.19
C ARG A 75 4.38 12.77 -20.32
N GLY A 76 3.64 12.77 -19.19
CA GLY A 76 2.19 12.71 -19.15
C GLY A 76 1.58 11.30 -19.23
N ASN A 77 2.39 10.25 -19.26
CA ASN A 77 1.94 8.85 -19.27
C ASN A 77 2.31 8.08 -17.97
N ILE A 78 2.89 8.76 -16.99
CA ILE A 78 3.18 8.20 -15.68
C ILE A 78 2.26 8.84 -14.65
N GLU A 79 1.53 7.99 -13.94
CA GLU A 79 0.66 8.38 -12.84
C GLU A 79 1.38 8.31 -11.51
N VAL A 80 1.20 9.34 -10.67
CA VAL A 80 1.60 9.30 -9.27
C VAL A 80 0.40 8.89 -8.42
N LEU A 81 0.49 7.73 -7.77
CA LEU A 81 -0.48 7.30 -6.77
C LEU A 81 -0.14 7.88 -5.41
N GLY A 82 -1.18 8.30 -4.68
CA GLY A 82 -1.08 8.67 -3.28
C GLY A 82 -1.16 7.48 -2.34
N GLY A 83 -1.17 7.79 -1.06
CA GLY A 83 -1.28 6.84 0.05
C GLY A 83 -1.21 7.60 1.37
N GLY A 84 -1.28 6.91 2.50
CA GLY A 84 -0.86 7.50 3.77
C GLY A 84 0.63 7.83 3.74
N PHE A 85 1.04 9.05 4.02
CA PHE A 85 2.40 9.54 3.77
C PHE A 85 3.49 8.63 4.38
N TYR A 86 3.36 8.24 5.64
CA TYR A 86 4.31 7.31 6.30
C TYR A 86 3.83 5.86 6.32
N GLU A 87 3.02 5.46 5.32
CA GLU A 87 2.56 4.07 5.17
C GLU A 87 1.85 3.49 6.41
N PRO A 88 0.87 4.18 7.02
CA PRO A 88 0.06 3.58 8.05
C PRO A 88 -0.90 2.54 7.47
N ILE A 89 -1.30 1.56 8.26
CA ILE A 89 -2.54 0.85 7.98
C ILE A 89 -3.69 1.81 8.25
N LEU A 90 -4.26 2.40 7.22
CA LEU A 90 -5.25 3.48 7.37
C LEU A 90 -6.39 3.08 8.32
N ALA A 91 -6.90 1.86 8.20
CA ALA A 91 -7.97 1.35 9.05
C ALA A 91 -7.61 1.31 10.56
N MET A 92 -6.32 1.43 10.94
CA MET A 92 -5.84 1.33 12.33
C MET A 92 -5.57 2.68 12.98
N ILE A 93 -5.71 3.78 12.27
CA ILE A 93 -5.49 5.13 12.78
C ILE A 93 -6.79 5.95 12.75
N PRO A 94 -6.92 6.99 13.60
CA PRO A 94 -8.09 7.86 13.59
C PRO A 94 -8.36 8.52 12.24
N GLU A 95 -9.62 8.81 11.92
CA GLU A 95 -10.01 9.40 10.63
C GLU A 95 -9.26 10.71 10.32
N ALA A 96 -9.07 11.57 11.33
CA ALA A 96 -8.31 12.82 11.15
C ALA A 96 -6.88 12.56 10.65
N ASP A 97 -6.23 11.52 11.16
CA ASP A 97 -4.88 11.14 10.73
C ASP A 97 -4.89 10.46 9.36
N GLN A 98 -5.92 9.64 9.07
CA GLN A 98 -6.10 9.06 7.72
C GLN A 98 -6.12 10.17 6.67
N VAL A 99 -7.03 11.12 6.83
CA VAL A 99 -7.19 12.27 5.92
C VAL A 99 -5.92 13.13 5.92
N GLY A 100 -5.32 13.39 7.08
CA GLY A 100 -4.13 14.23 7.19
C GLY A 100 -2.90 13.63 6.49
N GLN A 101 -2.66 12.34 6.64
CA GLN A 101 -1.53 11.66 5.97
C GLN A 101 -1.74 11.59 4.45
N ILE A 102 -2.96 11.32 3.97
CA ILE A 102 -3.26 11.32 2.54
C ILE A 102 -3.07 12.72 1.96
N LYS A 103 -3.60 13.77 2.61
CA LYS A 103 -3.40 15.16 2.16
C LYS A 103 -1.94 15.56 2.15
N LYS A 104 -1.14 15.14 3.13
CA LYS A 104 0.31 15.39 3.13
C LYS A 104 0.99 14.81 1.88
N MET A 105 0.57 13.62 1.43
CA MET A 105 1.07 13.01 0.19
C MET A 105 0.61 13.80 -1.04
N ASN A 106 -0.66 14.20 -1.08
CA ASN A 106 -1.21 14.99 -2.18
C ASN A 106 -0.49 16.35 -2.32
N ASP A 107 -0.25 17.02 -1.19
CA ASP A 107 0.48 18.29 -1.15
C ASP A 107 1.92 18.15 -1.64
N TRP A 108 2.61 17.08 -1.24
CA TRP A 108 3.96 16.78 -1.73
C TRP A 108 3.96 16.58 -3.26
N ALA A 109 3.05 15.76 -3.78
CA ALA A 109 2.98 15.49 -5.22
C ALA A 109 2.66 16.76 -6.03
N LEU A 110 1.75 17.60 -5.52
CA LEU A 110 1.44 18.88 -6.16
C LEU A 110 2.65 19.82 -6.17
N GLN A 111 3.37 19.93 -5.04
CA GLN A 111 4.48 20.87 -4.90
C GLN A 111 5.77 20.40 -5.61
N ARG A 112 6.06 19.10 -5.62
CA ARG A 112 7.32 18.53 -6.10
C ARG A 112 7.22 17.91 -7.49
N MET A 113 6.06 17.33 -7.82
CA MET A 113 5.82 16.64 -9.08
C MET A 113 4.92 17.42 -10.04
N ASP A 114 4.32 18.55 -9.60
CA ASP A 114 3.28 19.28 -10.34
C ASP A 114 2.15 18.32 -10.76
N TYR A 115 1.75 17.43 -9.84
CA TYR A 115 0.82 16.35 -10.12
C TYR A 115 -0.33 16.31 -9.10
N GLU A 116 -1.57 16.34 -9.58
CA GLU A 116 -2.77 16.17 -8.78
C GLU A 116 -3.11 14.70 -8.66
N ILE A 117 -2.94 14.16 -7.45
CA ILE A 117 -3.27 12.77 -7.12
C ILE A 117 -4.79 12.58 -7.06
N LYS A 118 -5.29 11.48 -7.65
CA LYS A 118 -6.68 11.03 -7.57
C LYS A 118 -6.80 9.57 -7.13
N GLY A 119 -5.72 8.80 -7.26
CA GLY A 119 -5.66 7.39 -6.89
C GLY A 119 -4.88 7.15 -5.61
N ASN A 120 -5.25 6.13 -4.85
CA ASN A 120 -4.61 5.77 -3.60
C ASN A 120 -4.09 4.34 -3.61
N TRP A 121 -2.81 4.17 -3.29
CA TRP A 121 -2.26 2.89 -2.85
C TRP A 121 -2.71 2.62 -1.43
N LEU A 122 -3.41 1.51 -1.21
CA LEU A 122 -3.86 1.12 0.12
C LEU A 122 -2.80 0.23 0.78
N THR A 123 -2.16 0.73 1.81
CA THR A 123 -1.10 0.03 2.55
C THR A 123 -1.51 -1.40 2.91
N GLU A 124 -0.71 -2.38 2.48
CA GLU A 124 -0.99 -3.81 2.66
C GLU A 124 -2.39 -4.23 2.16
N ARG A 125 -3.00 -3.43 1.30
CA ARG A 125 -4.38 -3.60 0.80
C ARG A 125 -5.39 -3.89 1.93
N VAL A 126 -5.12 -3.37 3.14
CA VAL A 126 -6.01 -3.55 4.29
C VAL A 126 -7.22 -2.66 4.15
N TRP A 127 -8.34 -3.27 3.81
CA TRP A 127 -9.61 -2.60 3.58
C TRP A 127 -10.56 -2.77 4.78
N GLU A 128 -11.20 -1.68 5.18
CA GLU A 128 -12.41 -1.64 6.01
C GLU A 128 -13.42 -0.66 5.37
N PRO A 129 -14.72 -0.94 5.37
CA PRO A 129 -15.71 -0.14 4.62
C PRO A 129 -15.70 1.36 4.93
N HIS A 130 -15.43 1.76 6.18
CA HIS A 130 -15.39 3.17 6.59
C HIS A 130 -14.31 3.99 5.88
N LEU A 131 -13.28 3.35 5.29
CA LEU A 131 -12.20 4.05 4.58
C LEU A 131 -12.71 4.81 3.36
N ALA A 132 -13.84 4.41 2.76
CA ALA A 132 -14.45 5.15 1.65
C ALA A 132 -14.74 6.60 2.03
N GLN A 133 -15.15 6.87 3.27
CA GLN A 133 -15.39 8.23 3.75
C GLN A 133 -14.11 9.05 3.86
N SER A 134 -13.05 8.47 4.45
CA SER A 134 -11.76 9.16 4.64
C SER A 134 -11.08 9.47 3.31
N LEU A 135 -11.09 8.51 2.39
CA LEU A 135 -10.55 8.69 1.04
C LEU A 135 -11.30 9.79 0.28
N ASN A 136 -12.64 9.79 0.34
CA ASN A 136 -13.45 10.85 -0.25
C ASN A 136 -13.18 12.23 0.37
N LYS A 137 -13.00 12.33 1.72
CA LYS A 137 -12.62 13.58 2.42
C LYS A 137 -11.23 14.09 2.03
N ALA A 138 -10.39 13.22 1.51
CA ALA A 138 -9.05 13.54 1.03
C ALA A 138 -8.98 13.73 -0.50
N ASP A 139 -10.15 13.86 -1.17
CA ASP A 139 -10.29 14.08 -2.60
C ASP A 139 -9.71 12.93 -3.47
N ILE A 140 -9.79 11.70 -2.97
CA ILE A 140 -9.39 10.48 -3.68
C ILE A 140 -10.63 9.90 -4.39
N ASP A 141 -10.48 9.60 -5.68
CA ASP A 141 -11.54 9.07 -6.54
C ASP A 141 -11.52 7.54 -6.63
N TYR A 142 -10.33 6.92 -6.52
CA TYR A 142 -10.15 5.47 -6.65
C TYR A 142 -8.99 4.94 -5.81
N MET A 143 -9.09 3.65 -5.52
CA MET A 143 -8.04 2.88 -4.85
C MET A 143 -7.81 1.52 -5.50
N VAL A 144 -6.74 0.85 -5.08
CA VAL A 144 -6.30 -0.44 -5.62
C VAL A 144 -6.30 -1.49 -4.50
N VAL A 145 -6.93 -2.65 -4.74
CA VAL A 145 -6.93 -3.81 -3.83
C VAL A 145 -6.77 -5.10 -4.62
N ASP A 146 -6.45 -6.21 -3.95
CA ASP A 146 -6.31 -7.51 -4.60
C ASP A 146 -7.66 -8.06 -5.11
N ASP A 147 -7.64 -8.89 -6.14
CA ASP A 147 -8.80 -9.61 -6.65
C ASP A 147 -9.47 -10.48 -5.58
N TYR A 148 -8.72 -10.99 -4.61
CA TYR A 148 -9.27 -11.73 -3.47
C TYR A 148 -10.34 -10.94 -2.69
N HIS A 149 -10.25 -9.60 -2.62
CA HIS A 149 -11.29 -8.77 -2.01
C HIS A 149 -12.64 -8.95 -2.69
N PHE A 150 -12.63 -9.06 -4.02
CA PHE A 150 -13.81 -9.27 -4.83
C PHE A 150 -14.31 -10.71 -4.78
N LEU A 151 -13.41 -11.68 -4.78
CA LEU A 151 -13.80 -13.11 -4.68
C LEU A 151 -14.60 -13.40 -3.42
N THR A 152 -14.25 -12.74 -2.31
CA THR A 152 -14.98 -12.91 -1.05
C THR A 152 -16.40 -12.33 -1.07
N THR A 153 -16.76 -11.57 -2.11
CA THR A 153 -18.14 -11.08 -2.35
C THR A 153 -18.95 -11.99 -3.29
N GLY A 154 -18.30 -13.01 -3.84
CA GLY A 154 -18.91 -13.91 -4.83
C GLY A 154 -18.65 -13.47 -6.29
N ALA A 155 -17.79 -12.48 -6.52
CA ALA A 155 -17.40 -12.13 -7.88
C ALA A 155 -16.58 -13.25 -8.52
N ASP A 156 -16.79 -13.46 -9.82
CA ASP A 156 -16.03 -14.41 -10.61
C ASP A 156 -14.68 -13.78 -10.99
N PRO A 157 -13.54 -14.41 -10.64
CA PRO A 157 -12.20 -13.88 -10.94
C PRO A 157 -11.95 -13.69 -12.43
N GLU A 158 -12.54 -14.49 -13.29
CA GLU A 158 -12.37 -14.37 -14.75
C GLU A 158 -13.13 -13.15 -15.33
N ASN A 159 -14.06 -12.58 -14.58
CA ASN A 159 -14.84 -11.42 -14.96
C ASN A 159 -14.36 -10.11 -14.29
N LEU A 160 -13.27 -10.14 -13.51
CA LEU A 160 -12.66 -8.94 -12.93
C LEU A 160 -11.81 -8.19 -13.97
N ASN A 161 -12.47 -7.59 -14.95
CA ASN A 161 -11.86 -7.01 -16.15
C ASN A 161 -12.10 -5.49 -16.31
N GLY A 162 -12.22 -4.79 -15.20
CA GLY A 162 -12.44 -3.34 -15.14
C GLY A 162 -12.35 -2.83 -13.71
N TYR A 163 -12.88 -1.64 -13.45
CA TYR A 163 -13.02 -1.15 -12.09
C TYR A 163 -14.50 -1.21 -11.64
N TYR A 164 -14.67 -1.19 -10.34
CA TYR A 164 -15.95 -1.27 -9.66
C TYR A 164 -16.15 -0.04 -8.79
N TYR A 165 -17.34 0.16 -8.25
CA TYR A 165 -17.52 1.19 -7.22
C TYR A 165 -18.10 0.56 -5.95
N THR A 166 -17.72 1.15 -4.82
CA THR A 166 -18.27 0.88 -3.49
C THR A 166 -18.75 2.20 -2.89
N GLU A 167 -19.54 2.13 -1.83
CA GLU A 167 -19.97 3.33 -1.12
C GLU A 167 -20.06 3.08 0.39
N GLN A 168 -19.95 4.15 1.15
CA GLN A 168 -20.24 4.17 2.57
C GLN A 168 -20.94 5.48 2.91
N GLU A 169 -22.16 5.42 3.43
CA GLU A 169 -22.97 6.60 3.78
C GLU A 169 -23.09 7.60 2.62
N GLY A 170 -23.28 7.10 1.40
CA GLY A 170 -23.39 7.89 0.18
C GLY A 170 -22.06 8.46 -0.36
N LYS A 171 -20.92 8.10 0.21
CA LYS A 171 -19.59 8.44 -0.31
C LYS A 171 -19.10 7.34 -1.23
N VAL A 172 -19.13 7.62 -2.51
CA VAL A 172 -18.72 6.68 -3.56
C VAL A 172 -17.20 6.67 -3.72
N LEU A 173 -16.62 5.50 -3.93
CA LEU A 173 -15.20 5.28 -4.20
C LEU A 173 -15.05 4.20 -5.27
N SER A 174 -14.23 4.46 -6.28
CA SER A 174 -13.91 3.45 -7.29
C SER A 174 -12.80 2.52 -6.81
N VAL A 175 -12.89 1.23 -7.19
CA VAL A 175 -11.98 0.18 -6.71
C VAL A 175 -11.48 -0.64 -7.87
N PHE A 176 -10.15 -0.75 -8.01
CA PHE A 176 -9.48 -1.53 -9.04
C PHE A 176 -8.96 -2.85 -8.48
N PRO A 177 -9.32 -4.01 -9.08
CA PRO A 177 -8.79 -5.31 -8.68
C PRO A 177 -7.38 -5.54 -9.27
N ILE A 178 -6.42 -5.87 -8.42
CA ILE A 178 -5.09 -6.33 -8.83
C ILE A 178 -5.17 -7.82 -9.14
N SER A 179 -4.69 -8.24 -10.29
CA SER A 179 -4.65 -9.66 -10.68
C SER A 179 -3.56 -10.42 -9.94
N GLN A 180 -3.94 -11.39 -9.11
CA GLN A 180 -3.01 -12.28 -8.44
C GLN A 180 -2.18 -13.10 -9.44
N LYS A 181 -2.79 -13.54 -10.56
CA LYS A 181 -2.08 -14.27 -11.63
C LYS A 181 -0.91 -13.44 -12.17
N MET A 182 -1.11 -12.14 -12.43
CA MET A 182 -0.04 -11.25 -12.88
C MET A 182 1.01 -11.01 -11.80
N ARG A 183 0.60 -10.82 -10.55
CA ARG A 183 1.53 -10.64 -9.42
C ARG A 183 2.46 -11.84 -9.25
N TYR A 184 1.97 -13.06 -9.45
CA TYR A 184 2.77 -14.26 -9.29
C TYR A 184 3.64 -14.58 -10.52
N ALA A 185 3.19 -14.21 -11.72
CA ALA A 185 3.99 -14.36 -12.92
C ALA A 185 5.17 -13.35 -12.99
N MET A 186 4.96 -12.10 -12.57
CA MET A 186 5.94 -11.03 -12.72
C MET A 186 6.77 -10.83 -11.43
N PRO A 187 8.12 -10.84 -11.47
CA PRO A 187 9.01 -11.15 -12.59
C PRO A 187 9.55 -12.60 -12.56
N PHE A 188 8.82 -13.54 -12.01
CA PHE A 188 9.30 -14.91 -11.69
C PHE A 188 9.21 -15.88 -12.86
N GLU A 189 8.24 -15.69 -13.76
CA GLU A 189 8.07 -16.49 -14.96
C GLU A 189 8.71 -15.80 -16.19
N ASP A 190 8.84 -16.50 -17.32
CA ASP A 190 9.28 -15.84 -18.56
C ASP A 190 8.32 -14.71 -18.94
N PRO A 191 8.81 -13.55 -19.43
CA PRO A 191 7.96 -12.42 -19.82
C PRO A 191 6.80 -12.80 -20.76
N GLN A 192 6.97 -13.82 -21.59
CA GLN A 192 5.92 -14.30 -22.49
C GLN A 192 4.69 -14.82 -21.73
N VAL A 193 4.87 -15.43 -20.56
CA VAL A 193 3.76 -15.90 -19.72
C VAL A 193 2.84 -14.74 -19.31
N ALA A 194 3.42 -13.60 -18.92
CA ALA A 194 2.64 -12.39 -18.61
C ALA A 194 1.86 -11.87 -19.82
N ILE A 195 2.47 -11.89 -21.02
CA ILE A 195 1.80 -11.52 -22.28
C ILE A 195 0.65 -12.49 -22.59
N ASP A 196 0.84 -13.80 -22.40
CA ASP A 196 -0.19 -14.80 -22.64
C ASP A 196 -1.37 -14.66 -21.65
N ILE A 197 -1.10 -14.33 -20.39
CA ILE A 197 -2.13 -13.97 -19.39
C ILE A 197 -2.92 -12.76 -19.90
N LEU A 198 -2.26 -11.66 -20.28
CA LEU A 198 -2.92 -10.46 -20.80
C LEU A 198 -3.78 -10.78 -22.02
N LYS A 199 -3.29 -11.62 -22.92
CA LYS A 199 -4.03 -12.01 -24.11
C LYS A 199 -5.30 -12.79 -23.81
N SER A 200 -5.32 -13.57 -22.72
CA SER A 200 -6.51 -14.33 -22.30
C SER A 200 -7.69 -13.43 -21.87
N TYR A 201 -7.40 -12.20 -21.43
CA TYR A 201 -8.41 -11.21 -21.05
C TYR A 201 -8.87 -10.30 -22.22
N ALA A 202 -8.30 -10.44 -23.40
CA ALA A 202 -8.63 -9.57 -24.54
C ALA A 202 -10.08 -9.79 -25.02
N THR A 203 -10.81 -8.70 -25.23
CA THR A 203 -12.22 -8.67 -25.65
C THR A 203 -12.40 -7.96 -26.99
N ASP A 204 -13.53 -8.21 -27.66
CA ASP A 204 -13.80 -7.59 -28.97
C ASP A 204 -14.12 -6.10 -28.85
N ASP A 205 -14.67 -5.63 -27.74
CA ASP A 205 -14.91 -4.21 -27.43
C ASP A 205 -13.64 -3.46 -27.01
N GLY A 206 -12.62 -4.18 -26.52
CA GLY A 206 -11.36 -3.59 -26.08
C GLY A 206 -11.42 -2.88 -24.72
N ASP A 207 -12.50 -3.04 -23.99
CA ASP A 207 -12.74 -2.37 -22.68
C ASP A 207 -12.21 -3.20 -21.49
N SER A 208 -11.68 -4.39 -21.75
CA SER A 208 -11.11 -5.24 -20.71
C SER A 208 -9.84 -4.64 -20.14
N LEU A 209 -9.73 -4.65 -18.82
CA LEU A 209 -8.57 -4.17 -18.05
C LEU A 209 -7.97 -5.30 -17.22
N VAL A 210 -6.65 -5.39 -17.25
CA VAL A 210 -5.86 -6.18 -16.29
C VAL A 210 -4.96 -5.24 -15.51
N VAL A 211 -4.94 -5.39 -14.19
CA VAL A 211 -4.07 -4.60 -13.31
C VAL A 211 -3.02 -5.52 -12.68
N MET A 212 -1.76 -5.18 -12.87
CA MET A 212 -0.66 -5.66 -12.03
C MET A 212 -0.16 -4.48 -11.21
N ALA A 213 -0.24 -4.59 -9.89
CA ALA A 213 0.34 -3.62 -8.99
C ALA A 213 0.94 -4.33 -7.77
N ASP A 214 2.21 -4.07 -7.46
CA ASP A 214 2.96 -4.78 -6.42
C ASP A 214 4.18 -3.96 -5.96
N ASP A 215 4.91 -4.52 -4.98
CA ASP A 215 6.11 -3.92 -4.41
C ASP A 215 7.20 -3.74 -5.48
N GLY A 216 7.79 -2.55 -5.53
CA GLY A 216 8.93 -2.26 -6.39
C GLY A 216 10.18 -3.05 -6.01
N GLU A 217 10.35 -3.32 -4.73
CA GLU A 217 11.42 -4.15 -4.18
C GLU A 217 11.47 -5.56 -4.78
N LYS A 218 10.36 -6.06 -5.28
CA LYS A 218 10.23 -7.29 -6.04
C LYS A 218 11.10 -7.28 -7.31
N PHE A 219 11.36 -6.10 -7.85
CA PHE A 219 12.17 -5.90 -9.06
C PHE A 219 13.62 -5.53 -8.73
N GLY A 220 14.32 -6.37 -7.94
CA GLY A 220 15.75 -6.26 -7.70
C GLY A 220 16.23 -6.49 -6.27
N ILE A 221 15.34 -6.40 -5.25
CA ILE A 221 15.70 -6.60 -3.84
C ILE A 221 15.35 -8.00 -3.36
N TRP A 222 14.21 -8.56 -3.78
CA TRP A 222 13.85 -9.90 -3.37
C TRP A 222 14.92 -10.91 -3.81
N PRO A 223 15.14 -12.01 -3.05
CA PRO A 223 16.20 -12.97 -3.35
C PRO A 223 16.19 -13.45 -4.80
N GLY A 224 17.32 -13.28 -5.49
CA GLY A 224 17.51 -13.70 -6.88
C GLY A 224 16.94 -12.74 -7.95
N THR A 225 16.06 -11.81 -7.59
CA THR A 225 15.34 -11.00 -8.58
C THR A 225 16.21 -9.98 -9.29
N TRP A 226 17.30 -9.51 -8.69
CA TRP A 226 18.23 -8.61 -9.39
C TRP A 226 18.82 -9.24 -10.65
N GLU A 227 19.28 -10.50 -10.52
CA GLU A 227 19.83 -11.25 -11.66
C GLU A 227 18.76 -11.47 -12.74
N THR A 228 17.55 -11.88 -12.34
CA THR A 228 16.46 -12.10 -13.29
C THR A 228 16.05 -10.80 -13.98
N VAL A 229 15.82 -9.73 -13.21
CA VAL A 229 15.21 -8.49 -13.73
C VAL A 229 16.20 -7.68 -14.57
N TYR A 230 17.45 -7.55 -14.09
CA TYR A 230 18.47 -6.71 -14.75
C TYR A 230 19.60 -7.51 -15.40
N GLY A 231 20.11 -8.57 -14.76
CA GLY A 231 21.14 -9.44 -15.36
C GLY A 231 20.63 -10.14 -16.62
N GLN A 232 19.49 -10.80 -16.54
CA GLN A 232 18.83 -11.48 -17.67
C GLN A 232 17.86 -10.58 -18.44
N LYS A 233 17.75 -9.29 -18.05
CA LYS A 233 16.95 -8.25 -18.71
C LYS A 233 15.45 -8.58 -18.78
N TRP A 234 14.90 -9.22 -17.76
CA TRP A 234 13.48 -9.59 -17.75
C TRP A 234 12.57 -8.37 -17.97
N LEU A 235 12.80 -7.26 -17.27
CA LEU A 235 11.99 -6.03 -17.39
C LEU A 235 12.09 -5.43 -18.81
N GLU A 236 13.30 -5.31 -19.35
CA GLU A 236 13.51 -4.76 -20.70
C GLU A 236 12.83 -5.64 -21.75
N ARG A 237 12.94 -6.98 -21.64
CA ARG A 237 12.25 -7.96 -22.51
C ARG A 237 10.73 -7.84 -22.39
N PHE A 238 10.20 -7.73 -21.18
CA PHE A 238 8.76 -7.59 -20.97
C PHE A 238 8.22 -6.31 -21.62
N LEU A 239 8.84 -5.16 -21.36
CA LEU A 239 8.42 -3.89 -21.96
C LEU A 239 8.56 -3.88 -23.48
N THR A 240 9.57 -4.58 -24.03
CA THR A 240 9.71 -4.79 -25.48
C THR A 240 8.53 -5.58 -26.03
N LEU A 241 8.18 -6.70 -25.40
CA LEU A 241 7.03 -7.51 -25.81
C LEU A 241 5.71 -6.72 -25.73
N VAL A 242 5.53 -5.90 -24.69
CA VAL A 242 4.35 -5.00 -24.60
C VAL A 242 4.31 -4.04 -25.78
N SER A 243 5.44 -3.42 -26.14
CA SER A 243 5.53 -2.49 -27.28
C SER A 243 5.29 -3.18 -28.63
N GLU A 244 5.82 -4.39 -28.81
CA GLU A 244 5.64 -5.19 -30.04
C GLU A 244 4.20 -5.67 -30.24
N ASN A 245 3.40 -5.76 -29.18
CA ASN A 245 2.00 -6.18 -29.20
C ASN A 245 1.01 -5.01 -29.13
N SER A 246 1.44 -3.78 -29.43
CA SER A 246 0.63 -2.55 -29.30
C SER A 246 -0.63 -2.51 -30.19
N ASP A 247 -0.78 -3.40 -31.14
CA ASP A 247 -1.97 -3.56 -31.97
C ASP A 247 -3.20 -4.12 -31.19
N TRP A 248 -2.96 -4.89 -30.13
CA TRP A 248 -4.00 -5.48 -29.27
C TRP A 248 -3.82 -5.23 -27.78
N LEU A 249 -2.61 -4.87 -27.31
CA LEU A 249 -2.27 -4.60 -25.93
C LEU A 249 -1.91 -3.13 -25.74
N THR A 250 -2.68 -2.39 -24.95
CA THR A 250 -2.43 -0.97 -24.68
C THR A 250 -2.16 -0.76 -23.20
N THR A 251 -1.04 -0.12 -22.87
CA THR A 251 -0.81 0.33 -21.48
C THR A 251 -1.57 1.60 -21.20
N THR A 252 -2.11 1.73 -19.99
CA THR A 252 -2.84 2.89 -19.52
C THR A 252 -2.54 3.16 -18.04
N THR A 253 -3.02 4.28 -17.50
CA THR A 253 -2.96 4.57 -16.07
C THR A 253 -4.35 4.39 -15.45
N PHE A 254 -4.41 4.31 -14.11
CA PHE A 254 -5.70 4.28 -13.40
C PHE A 254 -6.53 5.51 -13.73
N LYS A 255 -5.91 6.71 -13.70
CA LYS A 255 -6.56 7.98 -14.01
C LYS A 255 -7.15 8.00 -15.42
N GLN A 256 -6.38 7.56 -16.42
CA GLN A 256 -6.82 7.52 -17.82
C GLN A 256 -7.96 6.50 -18.01
N TYR A 257 -7.82 5.30 -17.45
CA TYR A 257 -8.86 4.29 -17.56
C TYR A 257 -10.14 4.72 -16.85
N HIS A 258 -10.03 5.24 -15.61
CA HIS A 258 -11.17 5.74 -14.83
C HIS A 258 -11.95 6.86 -15.56
N SER A 259 -11.24 7.77 -16.23
CA SER A 259 -11.86 8.89 -16.96
C SER A 259 -12.54 8.48 -18.26
N ASN A 260 -12.13 7.35 -18.88
CA ASN A 260 -12.61 6.93 -20.18
C ASN A 260 -13.61 5.78 -20.15
N HIS A 261 -13.80 5.15 -19.00
CA HIS A 261 -14.67 3.98 -18.84
C HIS A 261 -15.68 4.19 -17.70
N ILE A 262 -16.75 3.43 -17.71
CA ILE A 262 -17.72 3.36 -16.62
C ILE A 262 -17.38 2.18 -15.70
N PRO A 263 -17.73 2.23 -14.42
CA PRO A 263 -17.53 1.09 -13.52
C PRO A 263 -18.35 -0.12 -13.99
N ARG A 264 -17.84 -1.31 -13.75
CA ARG A 264 -18.51 -2.57 -14.13
C ARG A 264 -19.76 -2.81 -13.29
N ASP A 265 -19.65 -2.66 -11.97
CA ASP A 265 -20.76 -2.89 -11.05
C ASP A 265 -20.48 -2.27 -9.67
N LEU A 266 -21.50 -2.28 -8.81
CA LEU A 266 -21.41 -1.98 -7.38
C LEU A 266 -20.89 -3.21 -6.62
N VAL A 267 -19.94 -3.01 -5.70
CA VAL A 267 -19.43 -4.06 -4.85
C VAL A 267 -19.32 -3.59 -3.40
N TYR A 268 -19.78 -4.42 -2.45
CA TYR A 268 -19.57 -4.21 -1.02
C TYR A 268 -18.49 -5.17 -0.51
N ILE A 269 -17.27 -4.69 -0.47
CA ILE A 269 -16.11 -5.47 -0.03
C ILE A 269 -16.10 -5.54 1.50
N PRO A 270 -16.08 -6.75 2.10
CA PRO A 270 -15.97 -6.90 3.54
C PRO A 270 -14.55 -6.53 4.03
N THR A 271 -14.39 -6.33 5.35
CA THR A 271 -13.06 -6.18 5.95
C THR A 271 -12.15 -7.31 5.51
N SER A 272 -11.06 -6.98 4.82
CA SER A 272 -10.13 -7.94 4.21
C SER A 272 -8.79 -7.30 3.85
N SER A 273 -7.85 -8.14 3.43
CA SER A 273 -6.63 -7.80 2.73
C SER A 273 -6.37 -8.90 1.70
N TYR A 274 -5.16 -9.03 1.15
CA TYR A 274 -4.83 -10.14 0.27
C TYR A 274 -4.87 -11.49 1.01
N PHE A 275 -4.94 -12.58 0.25
CA PHE A 275 -5.24 -13.91 0.78
C PHE A 275 -4.27 -14.36 1.89
N GLU A 276 -2.96 -14.20 1.69
CA GLU A 276 -1.92 -14.63 2.62
C GLU A 276 -2.01 -13.87 3.95
N MET A 277 -2.40 -12.60 3.93
CA MET A 277 -2.62 -11.80 5.13
C MET A 277 -3.67 -12.44 6.04
N SER A 278 -4.72 -13.01 5.46
CA SER A 278 -5.79 -13.66 6.23
C SER A 278 -5.29 -14.85 7.06
N GLN A 279 -4.30 -15.58 6.54
CA GLN A 279 -3.63 -16.68 7.25
C GLN A 279 -2.66 -16.15 8.33
N TRP A 280 -1.83 -15.17 7.98
CA TRP A 280 -0.78 -14.64 8.86
C TRP A 280 -1.34 -13.98 10.13
N THR A 281 -2.52 -13.43 10.06
CA THR A 281 -3.21 -12.80 11.19
C THR A 281 -3.72 -13.81 12.23
N LEU A 282 -3.85 -15.09 11.87
CA LEU A 282 -4.34 -16.13 12.78
C LEU A 282 -3.31 -16.49 13.86
N PRO A 283 -3.75 -17.01 15.02
CA PRO A 283 -2.86 -17.68 15.95
C PRO A 283 -2.07 -18.78 15.26
N THR A 284 -0.82 -19.01 15.67
CA THR A 284 0.15 -19.87 14.95
C THR A 284 -0.39 -21.25 14.61
N ASP A 285 -1.08 -21.91 15.55
CA ASP A 285 -1.61 -23.26 15.30
C ASP A 285 -2.75 -23.27 14.28
N LEU A 286 -3.61 -22.25 14.32
CA LEU A 286 -4.71 -22.12 13.36
C LEU A 286 -4.18 -21.72 11.98
N GLY A 287 -3.18 -20.82 11.92
CA GLY A 287 -2.50 -20.47 10.67
C GLY A 287 -1.89 -21.67 9.97
N ARG A 288 -1.16 -22.53 10.73
CA ARG A 288 -0.64 -23.80 10.17
C ARG A 288 -1.72 -24.75 9.69
N ARG A 289 -2.85 -24.84 10.41
CA ARG A 289 -3.99 -25.68 9.97
C ARG A 289 -4.64 -25.15 8.69
N MET A 290 -4.74 -23.84 8.57
CA MET A 290 -5.23 -23.20 7.33
C MET A 290 -4.27 -23.47 6.17
N ASP A 291 -2.95 -23.36 6.40
CA ASP A 291 -1.93 -23.65 5.40
C ASP A 291 -2.03 -25.08 4.87
N HIS A 292 -2.09 -26.08 5.77
CA HIS A 292 -2.28 -27.46 5.38
C HIS A 292 -3.60 -27.67 4.62
N PHE A 293 -4.69 -27.04 5.06
CA PHE A 293 -5.98 -27.16 4.39
C PHE A 293 -5.94 -26.59 2.96
N VAL A 294 -5.31 -25.43 2.76
CA VAL A 294 -5.15 -24.82 1.43
C VAL A 294 -4.28 -25.72 0.55
N HIS A 295 -3.16 -26.22 1.07
CA HIS A 295 -2.29 -27.11 0.33
C HIS A 295 -2.98 -28.44 -0.07
N ASP A 296 -3.81 -29.00 0.79
CA ASP A 296 -4.62 -30.17 0.46
C ASP A 296 -5.60 -29.90 -0.69
N LEU A 297 -6.21 -28.72 -0.72
CA LEU A 297 -7.08 -28.29 -1.82
C LEU A 297 -6.30 -28.08 -3.14
N GLU A 298 -5.10 -27.53 -3.07
CA GLU A 298 -4.20 -27.39 -4.23
C GLU A 298 -3.84 -28.76 -4.81
N ASN A 299 -3.46 -29.72 -3.98
CA ASN A 299 -3.15 -31.10 -4.38
C ASN A 299 -4.37 -31.82 -5.01
N GLN A 300 -5.59 -31.44 -4.65
CA GLN A 300 -6.83 -31.96 -5.21
C GLN A 300 -7.30 -31.21 -6.47
N GLY A 301 -6.61 -30.13 -6.88
CA GLY A 301 -7.04 -29.25 -7.99
C GLY A 301 -8.30 -28.43 -7.69
N ARG A 302 -8.61 -28.18 -6.40
CA ARG A 302 -9.82 -27.52 -5.91
C ARG A 302 -9.56 -26.16 -5.28
N ALA A 303 -8.35 -25.68 -5.34
CA ALA A 303 -7.96 -24.43 -4.68
C ALA A 303 -8.78 -23.23 -5.20
N ASP A 304 -8.88 -23.07 -6.52
CA ASP A 304 -9.54 -21.91 -7.14
C ASP A 304 -11.05 -21.89 -6.83
N GLU A 305 -11.75 -23.03 -6.95
CA GLU A 305 -13.17 -23.14 -6.60
C GLU A 305 -13.48 -22.86 -5.12
N SER A 306 -12.49 -23.19 -4.24
CA SER A 306 -12.65 -23.11 -2.80
C SER A 306 -12.24 -21.74 -2.23
N ARG A 307 -11.34 -21.02 -2.90
CA ARG A 307 -10.74 -19.76 -2.44
C ARG A 307 -11.77 -18.69 -2.01
N PRO A 308 -12.90 -18.49 -2.71
CA PRO A 308 -13.94 -17.53 -2.30
C PRO A 308 -14.54 -17.81 -0.92
N PHE A 309 -14.50 -19.07 -0.45
CA PHE A 309 -15.08 -19.51 0.82
C PHE A 309 -14.07 -19.61 1.96
N ILE A 310 -12.77 -19.51 1.66
CA ILE A 310 -11.71 -19.61 2.66
C ILE A 310 -11.42 -18.21 3.19
N LYS A 311 -11.77 -17.99 4.46
CA LYS A 311 -11.48 -16.75 5.17
C LYS A 311 -10.66 -17.06 6.42
N GLY A 312 -9.57 -16.34 6.62
CA GLY A 312 -8.79 -16.37 7.85
C GLY A 312 -9.17 -15.23 8.80
N GLY A 313 -8.18 -14.62 9.41
CA GLY A 313 -8.36 -13.44 10.25
C GLY A 313 -8.32 -12.14 9.46
N MET A 314 -8.44 -11.03 10.18
CA MET A 314 -8.27 -9.68 9.65
C MET A 314 -7.04 -9.01 10.27
N TRP A 315 -6.53 -7.95 9.67
CA TRP A 315 -5.28 -7.30 10.09
C TRP A 315 -5.26 -6.93 11.59
N ARG A 316 -6.38 -6.48 12.16
CA ARG A 316 -6.52 -6.16 13.59
C ARG A 316 -6.15 -7.32 14.52
N ASN A 317 -6.21 -8.57 14.06
CA ASN A 317 -5.82 -9.73 14.85
C ASN A 317 -4.32 -9.73 15.21
N PHE A 318 -3.47 -8.96 14.53
CA PHE A 318 -2.08 -8.76 14.95
C PHE A 318 -1.98 -8.12 16.33
N PHE A 319 -2.92 -7.27 16.73
CA PHE A 319 -2.95 -6.67 18.06
C PHE A 319 -3.26 -7.68 19.17
N THR A 320 -4.02 -8.73 18.86
CA THR A 320 -4.24 -9.84 19.81
C THR A 320 -3.10 -10.87 19.77
N LYS A 321 -2.44 -11.00 18.63
CA LYS A 321 -1.32 -11.91 18.44
C LYS A 321 -0.01 -11.39 19.06
N TYR A 322 0.18 -10.07 19.06
CA TYR A 322 1.38 -9.38 19.51
C TYR A 322 1.05 -8.27 20.53
N PRO A 323 1.13 -8.54 21.83
CA PRO A 323 0.79 -7.56 22.87
C PRO A 323 1.57 -6.25 22.75
N GLU A 324 2.86 -6.29 22.39
CA GLU A 324 3.66 -5.08 22.19
C GLU A 324 3.14 -4.23 21.02
N SER A 325 2.67 -4.86 19.95
CA SER A 325 2.06 -4.15 18.83
C SER A 325 0.76 -3.42 19.26
N ASN A 326 -0.09 -4.09 20.04
CA ASN A 326 -1.26 -3.46 20.61
C ASN A 326 -0.89 -2.24 21.48
N TRP A 327 0.06 -2.42 22.39
CA TRP A 327 0.53 -1.38 23.28
C TRP A 327 1.06 -0.14 22.52
N MET A 328 1.92 -0.35 21.53
CA MET A 328 2.44 0.74 20.69
C MET A 328 1.31 1.48 19.98
N GLN A 329 0.42 0.74 19.30
CA GLN A 329 -0.67 1.33 18.52
C GLN A 329 -1.64 2.09 19.41
N LYS A 330 -2.02 1.56 20.55
CA LYS A 330 -2.95 2.23 21.47
C LYS A 330 -2.36 3.50 22.08
N ARG A 331 -1.07 3.52 22.37
CA ARG A 331 -0.39 4.73 22.83
C ARG A 331 -0.36 5.82 21.76
N VAL A 332 -0.05 5.44 20.51
CA VAL A 332 -0.08 6.38 19.37
C VAL A 332 -1.50 6.91 19.15
N GLN A 333 -2.49 6.02 19.14
CA GLN A 333 -3.90 6.39 19.02
C GLN A 333 -4.36 7.30 20.14
N PHE A 334 -3.97 7.00 21.38
CA PHE A 334 -4.29 7.82 22.53
C PHE A 334 -3.77 9.26 22.39
N LEU A 335 -2.52 9.44 21.95
CA LEU A 335 -1.96 10.77 21.69
C LEU A 335 -2.74 11.47 20.57
N SER A 336 -2.98 10.79 19.46
CA SER A 336 -3.75 11.34 18.33
C SER A 336 -5.11 11.86 18.75
N LEU A 337 -5.88 11.06 19.48
CA LEU A 337 -7.23 11.44 19.98
C LEU A 337 -7.22 12.62 20.96
N ASN A 338 -6.07 12.97 21.53
CA ASN A 338 -5.94 14.13 22.42
C ASN A 338 -5.47 15.42 21.70
N LEU A 339 -5.13 15.36 20.40
CA LEU A 339 -4.65 16.54 19.67
C LEU A 339 -5.69 17.67 19.59
N ASP A 340 -6.98 17.35 19.61
CA ASP A 340 -8.07 18.35 19.63
C ASP A 340 -7.93 19.38 20.77
N GLN A 341 -7.25 19.02 21.86
CA GLN A 341 -6.95 19.96 22.94
C GLN A 341 -6.09 21.15 22.48
N LEU A 342 -5.29 20.97 21.43
CA LEU A 342 -4.41 22.02 20.88
C LEU A 342 -5.10 22.85 19.81
N GLU A 343 -6.13 22.33 19.13
CA GLU A 343 -6.86 23.07 18.09
C GLU A 343 -7.47 24.37 18.67
N SER A 344 -8.00 24.29 19.89
CA SER A 344 -8.53 25.47 20.60
C SER A 344 -7.47 26.43 21.12
N LYS A 345 -6.17 26.08 21.05
CA LYS A 345 -5.03 26.83 21.60
C LYS A 345 -4.08 27.38 20.53
N GLY A 346 -4.46 27.36 19.27
CA GLY A 346 -3.65 27.86 18.17
C GLY A 346 -3.25 26.80 17.15
N GLY A 347 -3.82 25.59 17.27
CA GLY A 347 -3.60 24.49 16.35
C GLY A 347 -2.50 23.53 16.79
N VAL A 348 -2.41 22.37 16.11
CA VAL A 348 -1.40 21.36 16.35
C VAL A 348 -0.12 21.74 15.61
N PRO A 349 1.05 21.86 16.29
CA PRO A 349 2.33 22.10 15.62
C PRO A 349 2.62 21.06 14.51
N ALA A 350 3.11 21.50 13.37
CA ALA A 350 3.35 20.63 12.22
C ALA A 350 4.39 19.53 12.53
N ASP A 351 5.44 19.86 13.23
CA ASP A 351 6.51 18.95 13.64
C ASP A 351 6.07 17.92 14.70
N LEU A 352 5.06 18.25 15.52
CA LEU A 352 4.39 17.27 16.39
C LEU A 352 3.58 16.29 15.55
N ARG A 353 2.80 16.80 14.58
CA ARG A 353 1.98 15.98 13.69
C ARG A 353 2.84 15.05 12.85
N ASP A 354 3.99 15.52 12.39
CA ASP A 354 4.95 14.72 11.62
C ASP A 354 5.54 13.56 12.44
N ASP A 355 5.91 13.80 13.71
CA ASP A 355 6.38 12.72 14.58
C ASP A 355 5.25 11.71 14.87
N LEU A 356 4.02 12.18 15.12
CA LEU A 356 2.89 11.29 15.31
C LEU A 356 2.64 10.41 14.06
N TYR A 357 2.69 10.99 12.88
CA TYR A 357 2.49 10.26 11.62
C TYR A 357 3.62 9.25 11.35
N ARG A 358 4.89 9.57 11.66
CA ARG A 358 5.98 8.59 11.60
C ARG A 358 5.78 7.44 12.57
N ALA A 359 5.24 7.71 13.76
CA ALA A 359 4.91 6.66 14.73
C ALA A 359 3.74 5.75 14.28
N GLN A 360 3.01 6.10 13.21
CA GLN A 360 1.95 5.29 12.61
C GLN A 360 2.44 4.38 11.46
N CYS A 361 3.73 4.41 11.11
CA CYS A 361 4.30 3.55 10.05
C CYS A 361 4.04 2.07 10.34
N ASN A 362 3.43 1.36 9.39
CA ASN A 362 2.88 0.02 9.60
C ASN A 362 3.88 -1.05 9.96
N CYS A 363 5.10 -1.00 9.41
CA CYS A 363 6.04 -2.12 9.42
C CYS A 363 6.38 -2.64 10.82
N ALA A 364 6.40 -1.78 11.84
CA ALA A 364 6.69 -2.19 13.22
C ALA A 364 5.52 -2.85 13.95
N TYR A 365 4.31 -2.86 13.38
CA TYR A 365 3.10 -3.35 14.05
C TYR A 365 2.72 -4.80 13.71
N TRP A 366 3.40 -5.41 12.73
CA TRP A 366 3.12 -6.77 12.32
C TRP A 366 4.40 -7.45 11.81
N HIS A 367 4.37 -8.77 11.58
CA HIS A 367 5.61 -9.49 11.29
C HIS A 367 6.16 -9.30 9.87
N GLY A 368 5.42 -8.77 8.91
CA GLY A 368 5.89 -8.53 7.53
C GLY A 368 6.86 -9.57 6.96
N VAL A 369 6.93 -9.72 5.65
CA VAL A 369 7.81 -10.70 5.01
C VAL A 369 9.29 -10.44 5.34
N PHE A 370 9.67 -9.18 5.55
CA PHE A 370 11.05 -8.75 5.81
C PHE A 370 11.38 -8.61 7.31
N GLY A 371 10.53 -9.11 8.20
CA GLY A 371 10.76 -9.14 9.63
C GLY A 371 9.87 -8.24 10.47
N GLY A 372 9.55 -7.03 10.00
CA GLY A 372 8.58 -6.14 10.64
C GLY A 372 8.84 -5.91 12.13
N LEU A 373 7.86 -6.22 12.98
CA LEU A 373 7.95 -6.05 14.44
C LEU A 373 9.08 -6.86 15.09
N TYR A 374 9.61 -7.90 14.44
CA TYR A 374 10.76 -8.64 14.96
C TYR A 374 12.08 -7.88 14.82
N LEU A 375 12.09 -6.77 14.06
CA LEU A 375 13.25 -5.90 13.91
C LEU A 375 13.25 -4.82 15.01
N PRO A 376 14.13 -4.89 16.02
CA PRO A 376 14.09 -3.98 17.17
C PRO A 376 14.19 -2.50 16.79
N HIS A 377 14.98 -2.17 15.76
CA HIS A 377 15.17 -0.80 15.32
C HIS A 377 13.89 -0.15 14.78
N LEU A 378 13.00 -0.91 14.13
CA LEU A 378 11.72 -0.39 13.66
C LEU A 378 10.79 -0.06 14.84
N ARG A 379 10.68 -0.95 15.85
CA ARG A 379 9.91 -0.66 17.06
C ARG A 379 10.49 0.52 17.82
N HIS A 380 11.82 0.57 17.92
CA HIS A 380 12.50 1.68 18.57
C HIS A 380 12.17 3.03 17.91
N ALA A 381 12.17 3.09 16.59
CA ALA A 381 11.80 4.29 15.84
C ALA A 381 10.35 4.73 16.13
N ILE A 382 9.40 3.78 16.21
CA ILE A 382 8.02 4.10 16.60
C ILE A 382 7.96 4.74 18.00
N TYR A 383 8.62 4.13 18.99
CA TYR A 383 8.67 4.69 20.34
C TYR A 383 9.37 6.06 20.39
N GLU A 384 10.45 6.23 19.65
CA GLU A 384 11.18 7.50 19.59
C GLU A 384 10.29 8.63 19.05
N HIS A 385 9.59 8.41 17.95
CA HIS A 385 8.69 9.39 17.36
C HIS A 385 7.45 9.63 18.24
N LEU A 386 6.89 8.57 18.83
CA LEU A 386 5.80 8.71 19.79
C LEU A 386 6.19 9.60 20.99
N LEU A 387 7.36 9.36 21.58
CA LEU A 387 7.83 10.13 22.74
C LEU A 387 8.14 11.59 22.36
N LYS A 388 8.74 11.83 21.19
CA LYS A 388 8.94 13.19 20.65
C LYS A 388 7.61 13.92 20.45
N ALA A 389 6.62 13.25 19.87
CA ALA A 389 5.29 13.82 19.67
C ALA A 389 4.61 14.12 21.01
N GLU A 390 4.72 13.23 22.01
CA GLU A 390 4.17 13.40 23.36
C GLU A 390 4.83 14.58 24.09
N GLU A 391 6.14 14.73 23.99
CA GLU A 391 6.88 15.86 24.56
C GLU A 391 6.41 17.19 23.94
N LYS A 392 6.34 17.28 22.61
CA LYS A 392 5.85 18.46 21.90
C LYS A 392 4.40 18.79 22.24
N PHE A 393 3.55 17.76 22.38
CA PHE A 393 2.15 17.94 22.80
C PHE A 393 2.05 18.60 24.17
N LEU A 394 2.82 18.13 25.15
CA LEU A 394 2.84 18.69 26.49
C LEU A 394 3.45 20.10 26.53
N ALA A 395 4.51 20.34 25.75
CA ALA A 395 5.13 21.67 25.61
C ALA A 395 4.17 22.70 24.99
N ALA A 396 3.31 22.26 24.06
CA ALA A 396 2.25 23.09 23.47
C ALA A 396 1.03 23.30 24.41
N GLY A 397 1.09 22.80 25.66
CA GLY A 397 0.05 22.96 26.67
C GLY A 397 -1.05 21.89 26.63
N GLY A 398 -0.83 20.79 25.91
CA GLY A 398 -1.66 19.60 26.00
C GLY A 398 -1.58 18.92 27.37
N LYS A 399 -2.60 18.17 27.75
CA LYS A 399 -2.64 17.45 29.02
C LYS A 399 -3.04 16.00 28.79
N LEU A 400 -2.28 15.09 29.36
CA LEU A 400 -2.58 13.67 29.34
C LEU A 400 -2.96 13.20 30.75
N PRO A 401 -4.04 12.44 30.93
CA PRO A 401 -4.46 11.96 32.26
C PRO A 401 -3.42 11.02 32.86
N GLY A 402 -3.31 11.06 34.19
CA GLY A 402 -2.40 10.18 34.93
C GLY A 402 -2.96 8.78 35.19
N LEU A 403 -4.24 8.56 34.93
CA LEU A 403 -4.93 7.27 35.10
C LEU A 403 -5.83 7.06 33.86
N VAL A 404 -5.50 6.12 33.00
CA VAL A 404 -6.20 5.87 31.73
C VAL A 404 -5.98 4.44 31.29
N ASP A 405 -6.98 3.85 30.63
CA ASP A 405 -6.85 2.58 29.92
C ASP A 405 -6.06 2.83 28.62
N LEU A 406 -4.77 2.53 28.63
CA LEU A 406 -3.85 2.84 27.52
C LEU A 406 -3.83 1.78 26.42
N ASP A 407 -4.08 0.52 26.76
CA ASP A 407 -4.03 -0.59 25.83
C ASP A 407 -5.42 -1.12 25.41
N SER A 408 -6.47 -0.47 25.95
CA SER A 408 -7.87 -0.77 25.66
C SER A 408 -8.28 -2.18 26.11
N ASP A 409 -7.79 -2.63 27.27
CA ASP A 409 -8.14 -3.92 27.89
C ASP A 409 -9.28 -3.81 28.92
N GLY A 410 -9.72 -2.58 29.23
CA GLY A 410 -10.76 -2.27 30.22
C GLY A 410 -10.21 -2.01 31.61
N VAL A 411 -8.93 -2.12 31.84
CA VAL A 411 -8.23 -1.77 33.11
C VAL A 411 -7.47 -0.47 32.90
N LYS A 412 -7.36 0.36 33.95
CA LYS A 412 -6.65 1.64 33.82
C LYS A 412 -5.24 1.54 34.38
N GLU A 413 -4.27 2.00 33.59
CA GLU A 413 -2.86 2.13 33.98
C GLU A 413 -2.58 3.48 34.60
N TYR A 414 -1.61 3.50 35.54
CA TYR A 414 -1.00 4.73 36.01
C TYR A 414 0.10 5.19 35.04
N ARG A 415 -0.07 6.38 34.47
CA ARG A 415 0.95 7.05 33.70
C ARG A 415 1.79 7.93 34.62
N LEU A 416 3.05 7.56 34.81
CA LEU A 416 4.01 8.36 35.56
C LEU A 416 4.98 9.02 34.58
N ARG A 417 5.35 10.25 34.88
CA ARG A 417 6.38 11.00 34.13
C ARG A 417 7.34 11.63 35.13
N SER A 418 8.62 11.55 34.84
CA SER A 418 9.65 12.33 35.48
C SER A 418 10.54 12.98 34.42
N ASP A 419 11.29 14.02 34.80
CA ASP A 419 12.21 14.72 33.90
C ASP A 419 13.42 13.85 33.48
N ASN A 420 13.57 12.68 34.06
CA ASN A 420 14.69 11.75 33.87
C ASN A 420 14.24 10.36 33.35
N ILE A 421 13.00 10.18 33.03
CA ILE A 421 12.46 8.90 32.51
C ILE A 421 11.46 9.20 31.40
#